data_0345e07c3a971a32a21559636096cacd
#
_entry.id   0345e07c3a971a32a21559636096cacd
#
_cell.length_a   1.000
_cell.length_b   1.000
_cell.length_c   1.000
_cell.angle_alpha   90.00
_cell.angle_beta   90.00
_cell.angle_gamma   90.00
#
_symmetry.space_group_name_H-M   'P 1'
#
loop_
_entity.id
_entity.type
_entity.pdbx_description
1 polymer ?
#
loop_
_entity_poly.entity_id
_entity_poly.type
_entity_poly.pdbx_seq_one_letter_code
_entity_poly.pdbx_strand_id
1 'polypeptide(L)'
;GLGEFTDSIHTLFGTSMHEVLQTYLTVMYNDTIKMADALPLEKMLLHRMKENYTNIMKNNGGEVFCEQEDMEEFYNHGLLILEWFKKKRGMYFSKKGYELVGIEVPINYDLPNKIKFIGYIDVIIYDSVRDRYKIIDIKTSTMGWNKYAKADKNKTDQLLLYKQFYGAQHDIPMDKIDIEYFIVKRKLYEKVDF
;
A
#
# COMPACT_ATOMS: atom_id res chain seq x y z
N GLY A 1 -10.83 -15.10 -18.24
CA GLY A 1 -10.08 -14.86 -19.46
C GLY A 1 -8.65 -14.41 -19.21
N LEU A 2 -7.92 -14.12 -20.28
CA LEU A 2 -6.52 -13.68 -20.20
C LEU A 2 -6.33 -12.41 -19.34
N GLY A 3 -7.34 -11.53 -19.31
CA GLY A 3 -7.29 -10.34 -18.48
C GLY A 3 -7.29 -10.62 -16.98
N GLU A 4 -7.97 -11.67 -16.55
CA GLU A 4 -8.01 -12.05 -15.14
C GLU A 4 -6.64 -12.54 -14.64
N PHE A 5 -5.92 -13.33 -15.46
CA PHE A 5 -4.58 -13.80 -15.11
C PHE A 5 -3.58 -12.66 -15.01
N THR A 6 -3.66 -11.68 -15.92
CA THR A 6 -2.81 -10.48 -15.87
C THR A 6 -3.08 -9.67 -14.61
N ASP A 7 -4.37 -9.46 -14.27
CA ASP A 7 -4.74 -8.75 -13.06
C ASP A 7 -4.27 -9.48 -11.79
N SER A 8 -4.25 -10.81 -11.80
CA SER A 8 -3.80 -11.60 -10.67
C SER A 8 -2.33 -11.40 -10.33
N ILE A 9 -1.43 -11.27 -11.32
CA ILE A 9 -0.01 -10.98 -11.03
C ILE A 9 0.17 -9.56 -10.49
N HIS A 10 -0.58 -8.60 -11.00
CA HIS A 10 -0.55 -7.23 -10.47
C HIS A 10 -1.08 -7.18 -9.05
N THR A 11 -2.17 -7.89 -8.78
CA THR A 11 -2.74 -8.00 -7.43
C THR A 11 -1.76 -8.67 -6.48
N LEU A 12 -1.15 -9.77 -6.89
CA LEU A 12 -0.14 -10.48 -6.10
C LEU A 12 1.00 -9.56 -5.70
N PHE A 13 1.55 -8.85 -6.67
CA PHE A 13 2.66 -7.94 -6.44
C PHE A 13 2.26 -6.78 -5.53
N GLY A 14 1.11 -6.16 -5.79
CA GLY A 14 0.61 -5.06 -4.97
C GLY A 14 0.40 -5.47 -3.52
N THR A 15 -0.27 -6.59 -3.29
CA THR A 15 -0.51 -7.11 -1.94
C THR A 15 0.80 -7.41 -1.23
N SER A 16 1.75 -8.05 -1.91
CA SER A 16 3.04 -8.41 -1.34
C SER A 16 3.86 -7.17 -0.97
N MET A 17 3.88 -6.16 -1.83
CA MET A 17 4.56 -4.89 -1.55
C MET A 17 3.93 -4.16 -0.38
N HIS A 18 2.60 -4.10 -0.32
CA HIS A 18 1.88 -3.50 0.82
C HIS A 18 2.28 -4.15 2.13
N GLU A 19 2.27 -5.47 2.19
CA GLU A 19 2.60 -6.21 3.40
C GLU A 19 4.03 -5.95 3.88
N VAL A 20 4.99 -5.92 2.95
CA VAL A 20 6.39 -5.63 3.28
C VAL A 20 6.55 -4.18 3.76
N LEU A 21 5.98 -3.22 3.05
CA LEU A 21 6.07 -1.81 3.43
C LEU A 21 5.40 -1.53 4.77
N GLN A 22 4.25 -2.14 5.02
CA GLN A 22 3.54 -2.00 6.29
C GLN A 22 4.33 -2.60 7.45
N THR A 23 4.97 -3.74 7.24
CA THR A 23 5.85 -4.34 8.26
C THR A 23 7.04 -3.43 8.56
N TYR A 24 7.67 -2.89 7.51
CA TYR A 24 8.78 -1.96 7.67
C TYR A 24 8.36 -0.72 8.49
N LEU A 25 7.23 -0.10 8.13
CA LEU A 25 6.74 1.08 8.81
C LEU A 25 6.38 0.80 10.27
N THR A 26 5.79 -0.36 10.55
CA THR A 26 5.46 -0.77 11.91
C THR A 26 6.72 -0.86 12.77
N VAL A 27 7.77 -1.49 12.26
CA VAL A 27 9.05 -1.59 13.00
C VAL A 27 9.69 -0.21 13.16
N MET A 28 9.66 0.61 12.11
CA MET A 28 10.24 1.95 12.15
C MET A 28 9.62 2.84 13.25
N TYR A 29 8.30 2.82 13.36
CA TYR A 29 7.60 3.67 14.33
C TYR A 29 7.61 3.09 15.75
N ASN A 30 7.44 1.77 15.87
CA ASN A 30 7.35 1.13 17.19
C ASN A 30 8.71 0.85 17.82
N ASP A 31 9.73 0.65 16.99
CA ASP A 31 11.09 0.40 17.45
C ASP A 31 12.02 1.53 16.98
N THR A 32 12.82 1.28 15.95
CA THR A 32 13.74 2.28 15.41
C THR A 32 13.85 2.17 13.89
N ILE A 33 14.30 3.27 13.25
CA ILE A 33 14.65 3.26 11.83
C ILE A 33 15.77 2.25 11.55
N LYS A 34 16.73 2.15 12.46
CA LYS A 34 17.85 1.22 12.35
C LYS A 34 17.36 -0.23 12.31
N MET A 35 16.41 -0.58 13.17
CA MET A 35 15.83 -1.92 13.18
C MET A 35 15.02 -2.20 11.91
N ALA A 36 14.25 -1.22 11.46
CA ALA A 36 13.51 -1.34 10.21
C ALA A 36 14.45 -1.55 9.01
N ASP A 37 15.53 -0.78 8.95
CA ASP A 37 16.54 -0.92 7.88
C ASP A 37 17.27 -2.26 7.91
N ALA A 38 17.34 -2.91 9.07
CA ALA A 38 17.96 -4.21 9.24
C ALA A 38 17.03 -5.37 8.85
N LEU A 39 15.74 -5.11 8.58
CA LEU A 39 14.83 -6.15 8.14
C LEU A 39 15.28 -6.78 6.82
N PRO A 40 15.18 -8.11 6.67
CA PRO A 40 15.54 -8.78 5.43
C PRO A 40 14.45 -8.63 4.38
N LEU A 41 14.30 -7.41 3.84
CA LEU A 41 13.17 -7.05 2.96
C LEU A 41 13.10 -7.90 1.69
N GLU A 42 14.26 -8.28 1.14
CA GLU A 42 14.30 -9.14 -0.05
C GLU A 42 13.65 -10.51 0.23
N LYS A 43 14.04 -11.14 1.34
CA LYS A 43 13.48 -12.43 1.74
C LYS A 43 12.00 -12.30 2.10
N MET A 44 11.62 -11.20 2.72
CA MET A 44 10.23 -10.93 3.09
C MET A 44 9.37 -10.78 1.84
N LEU A 45 9.83 -10.05 0.84
CA LEU A 45 9.10 -9.90 -0.42
C LEU A 45 8.95 -11.24 -1.14
N LEU A 46 10.04 -12.01 -1.23
CA LEU A 46 9.99 -13.32 -1.86
C LEU A 46 8.99 -14.25 -1.16
N HIS A 47 9.03 -14.28 0.16
CA HIS A 47 8.12 -15.10 0.96
C HIS A 47 6.65 -14.67 0.73
N ARG A 48 6.37 -13.38 0.77
CA ARG A 48 5.02 -12.87 0.56
C ARG A 48 4.50 -13.15 -0.85
N MET A 49 5.35 -12.99 -1.85
CA MET A 49 4.96 -13.29 -3.22
C MET A 49 4.65 -14.77 -3.42
N LYS A 50 5.44 -15.66 -2.82
CA LYS A 50 5.18 -17.12 -2.88
C LYS A 50 3.88 -17.49 -2.17
N GLU A 51 3.66 -16.93 -0.98
CA GLU A 51 2.45 -17.18 -0.20
C GLU A 51 1.20 -16.68 -0.92
N ASN A 52 1.26 -15.45 -1.42
CA ASN A 52 0.15 -14.86 -2.15
C ASN A 52 -0.11 -15.59 -3.48
N TYR A 53 0.93 -16.06 -4.15
CA TYR A 53 0.79 -16.91 -5.33
C TYR A 53 0.00 -18.17 -5.01
N THR A 54 0.36 -18.86 -3.94
CA THR A 54 -0.33 -20.08 -3.51
C THR A 54 -1.80 -19.79 -3.19
N ASN A 55 -2.08 -18.68 -2.50
CA ASN A 55 -3.44 -18.29 -2.16
C ASN A 55 -4.29 -17.98 -3.39
N ILE A 56 -3.74 -17.26 -4.35
CA ILE A 56 -4.44 -16.93 -5.59
C ILE A 56 -4.69 -18.21 -6.41
N MET A 57 -3.71 -19.11 -6.48
CA MET A 57 -3.88 -20.40 -7.16
C MET A 57 -5.02 -21.22 -6.57
N LYS A 58 -5.10 -21.30 -5.24
CA LYS A 58 -6.18 -22.00 -4.57
C LYS A 58 -7.55 -21.42 -4.95
N ASN A 59 -7.66 -20.11 -4.99
CA ASN A 59 -8.89 -19.42 -5.35
C ASN A 59 -9.25 -19.61 -6.83
N ASN A 60 -8.26 -19.87 -7.69
CA ASN A 60 -8.43 -20.09 -9.11
C ASN A 60 -8.54 -21.59 -9.47
N GLY A 61 -8.82 -22.46 -8.50
CA GLY A 61 -8.96 -23.89 -8.74
C GLY A 61 -7.64 -24.61 -9.05
N GLY A 62 -6.50 -24.04 -8.63
CA GLY A 62 -5.17 -24.60 -8.86
C GLY A 62 -4.56 -24.24 -10.20
N GLU A 63 -5.20 -23.41 -10.99
CA GLU A 63 -4.67 -22.99 -12.30
C GLU A 63 -3.54 -21.97 -12.14
N VAL A 64 -2.46 -22.18 -12.91
CA VAL A 64 -1.35 -21.25 -13.02
C VAL A 64 -1.82 -19.99 -13.74
N PHE A 65 -1.54 -18.82 -13.15
CA PHE A 65 -2.02 -17.55 -13.69
C PHE A 65 -0.90 -16.63 -14.18
N CYS A 66 0.36 -16.98 -13.97
CA CYS A 66 1.51 -16.23 -14.48
C CYS A 66 2.72 -17.15 -14.60
N GLU A 67 3.65 -16.76 -15.47
CA GLU A 67 4.88 -17.50 -15.67
C GLU A 67 5.90 -17.19 -14.56
N GLN A 68 6.82 -18.13 -14.35
CA GLN A 68 7.90 -17.93 -13.38
C GLN A 68 8.75 -16.72 -13.74
N GLU A 69 8.98 -16.49 -15.01
CA GLU A 69 9.75 -15.34 -15.51
C GLU A 69 9.10 -14.01 -15.14
N ASP A 70 7.77 -13.94 -15.22
CA ASP A 70 7.02 -12.75 -14.79
C ASP A 70 7.16 -12.51 -13.28
N MET A 71 7.11 -13.59 -12.50
CA MET A 71 7.31 -13.52 -11.06
C MET A 71 8.71 -12.98 -10.71
N GLU A 72 9.72 -13.47 -11.39
CA GLU A 72 11.10 -13.01 -11.19
C GLU A 72 11.28 -11.55 -11.59
N GLU A 73 10.69 -11.14 -12.71
CA GLU A 73 10.74 -9.75 -13.16
C GLU A 73 10.10 -8.81 -12.14
N PHE A 74 8.90 -9.14 -11.67
CA PHE A 74 8.20 -8.32 -10.68
C PHE A 74 8.95 -8.29 -9.37
N TYR A 75 9.49 -9.43 -8.93
CA TYR A 75 10.33 -9.50 -7.73
C TYR A 75 11.53 -8.56 -7.83
N ASN A 76 12.26 -8.61 -8.95
CA ASN A 76 13.42 -7.74 -9.14
C ASN A 76 13.04 -6.26 -9.15
N HIS A 77 11.93 -5.89 -9.77
CA HIS A 77 11.41 -4.52 -9.70
C HIS A 77 11.03 -4.15 -8.27
N GLY A 78 10.47 -5.08 -7.51
CA GLY A 78 10.14 -4.88 -6.10
C GLY A 78 11.36 -4.57 -5.25
N LEU A 79 12.48 -5.27 -5.49
CA LEU A 79 13.73 -5.00 -4.78
C LEU A 79 14.22 -3.57 -5.02
N LEU A 80 14.13 -3.09 -6.26
CA LEU A 80 14.51 -1.72 -6.61
C LEU A 80 13.60 -0.70 -5.91
N ILE A 81 12.31 -0.98 -5.86
CA ILE A 81 11.34 -0.13 -5.15
C ILE A 81 11.68 -0.06 -3.66
N LEU A 82 11.99 -1.19 -3.04
CA LEU A 82 12.35 -1.24 -1.62
C LEU A 82 13.63 -0.47 -1.31
N GLU A 83 14.62 -0.54 -2.19
CA GLU A 83 15.82 0.27 -2.07
C GLU A 83 15.52 1.76 -2.15
N TRP A 84 14.74 2.16 -3.14
CA TRP A 84 14.28 3.54 -3.29
C TRP A 84 13.51 4.00 -2.04
N PHE A 85 12.63 3.16 -1.54
CA PHE A 85 11.82 3.46 -0.37
C PHE A 85 12.69 3.77 0.86
N LYS A 86 13.71 2.95 1.13
CA LYS A 86 14.63 3.20 2.24
C LYS A 86 15.31 4.57 2.14
N LYS A 87 15.65 5.00 0.93
CA LYS A 87 16.29 6.30 0.70
C LYS A 87 15.34 7.47 0.89
N LYS A 88 14.06 7.28 0.58
CA LYS A 88 13.07 8.37 0.52
C LYS A 88 12.07 8.40 1.68
N ARG A 89 12.06 7.39 2.54
CA ARG A 89 11.07 7.31 3.63
C ARG A 89 11.02 8.56 4.51
N GLY A 90 12.16 9.20 4.74
CA GLY A 90 12.25 10.38 5.57
C GLY A 90 11.39 11.54 5.07
N MET A 91 11.20 11.63 3.77
CA MET A 91 10.39 12.69 3.15
C MET A 91 8.88 12.47 3.35
N TYR A 92 8.47 11.21 3.58
CA TYR A 92 7.06 10.85 3.59
C TYR A 92 6.57 10.36 4.95
N PHE A 93 7.40 9.63 5.69
CA PHE A 93 6.94 8.85 6.84
C PHE A 93 7.66 9.16 8.15
N SER A 94 8.83 9.80 8.14
CA SER A 94 9.60 10.02 9.35
C SER A 94 9.97 11.49 9.59
N LYS A 95 9.08 12.41 9.24
CA LYS A 95 9.23 13.82 9.61
C LYS A 95 9.08 13.98 11.11
N LYS A 96 9.75 15.00 11.65
CA LYS A 96 9.67 15.32 13.08
C LYS A 96 8.20 15.49 13.51
N GLY A 97 7.83 14.81 14.58
CA GLY A 97 6.48 14.87 15.12
C GLY A 97 5.52 13.83 14.55
N TYR A 98 5.95 13.01 13.62
CA TYR A 98 5.11 11.95 13.07
C TYR A 98 5.03 10.78 14.03
N GLU A 99 3.80 10.37 14.33
CA GLU A 99 3.51 9.24 15.21
C GLU A 99 2.55 8.29 14.49
N LEU A 100 2.82 6.99 14.56
CA LEU A 100 1.94 6.00 13.95
C LEU A 100 0.65 5.88 14.77
N VAL A 101 -0.48 6.09 14.11
CA VAL A 101 -1.80 5.80 14.69
C VAL A 101 -2.19 4.36 14.42
N GLY A 102 -1.99 3.88 13.20
CA GLY A 102 -2.30 2.50 12.88
C GLY A 102 -1.93 2.10 11.45
N ILE A 103 -1.86 0.78 11.27
CA ILE A 103 -1.62 0.10 9.99
C ILE A 103 -2.83 -0.79 9.71
N GLU A 104 -3.32 -0.81 8.48
CA GLU A 104 -4.53 -1.56 8.10
C GLU A 104 -5.69 -1.34 9.06
N VAL A 105 -6.01 -0.06 9.27
CA VAL A 105 -7.04 0.33 10.21
C VAL A 105 -8.42 0.06 9.61
N PRO A 106 -9.23 -0.80 10.24
CA PRO A 106 -10.56 -1.09 9.71
C PRO A 106 -11.50 0.10 9.88
N ILE A 107 -12.26 0.38 8.84
CA ILE A 107 -13.40 1.29 8.89
C ILE A 107 -14.66 0.45 8.78
N ASN A 108 -15.54 0.58 9.76
CA ASN A 108 -16.84 -0.08 9.78
C ASN A 108 -17.86 0.99 10.14
N TYR A 109 -18.63 1.44 9.18
CA TYR A 109 -19.58 2.53 9.35
C TYR A 109 -20.95 2.14 8.80
N ASP A 110 -21.98 2.34 9.63
CA ASP A 110 -23.35 2.04 9.24
C ASP A 110 -23.92 3.21 8.42
N LEU A 111 -24.24 2.92 7.16
CA LEU A 111 -24.93 3.85 6.27
C LEU A 111 -26.44 3.71 6.43
N PRO A 112 -27.23 4.69 5.96
CA PRO A 112 -28.69 4.55 5.90
C PRO A 112 -29.11 3.28 5.17
N ASN A 113 -30.31 2.75 5.49
CA ASN A 113 -30.89 1.55 4.88
C ASN A 113 -30.14 0.24 5.21
N LYS A 114 -29.51 0.15 6.37
CA LYS A 114 -28.80 -1.05 6.84
C LYS A 114 -27.62 -1.47 5.96
N ILE A 115 -27.08 -0.54 5.16
CA ILE A 115 -25.87 -0.77 4.38
C ILE A 115 -24.66 -0.47 5.27
N LYS A 116 -23.70 -1.38 5.29
CA LYS A 116 -22.44 -1.18 6.01
C LYS A 116 -21.35 -0.82 5.03
N PHE A 117 -20.59 0.22 5.37
CA PHE A 117 -19.33 0.53 4.68
C PHE A 117 -18.19 -0.13 5.44
N ILE A 118 -17.47 -1.03 4.77
CA ILE A 118 -16.32 -1.73 5.34
C ILE A 118 -15.12 -1.46 4.46
N GLY A 119 -14.01 -1.07 5.07
CA GLY A 119 -12.76 -0.85 4.37
C GLY A 119 -11.60 -0.83 5.33
N TYR A 120 -10.40 -0.69 4.77
CA TYR A 120 -9.17 -0.64 5.54
C TYR A 120 -8.32 0.52 5.06
N ILE A 121 -7.83 1.33 6.00
CA ILE A 121 -6.89 2.40 5.72
C ILE A 121 -5.48 1.84 5.88
N ASP A 122 -4.63 1.99 4.87
CA ASP A 122 -3.29 1.41 4.87
C ASP A 122 -2.44 1.92 6.02
N VAL A 123 -2.35 3.25 6.17
CA VAL A 123 -1.53 3.88 7.20
C VAL A 123 -2.21 5.14 7.68
N ILE A 124 -2.22 5.35 8.99
CA ILE A 124 -2.64 6.60 9.60
C ILE A 124 -1.52 7.12 10.48
N ILE A 125 -1.14 8.37 10.25
CA ILE A 125 -0.09 9.08 11.00
C ILE A 125 -0.70 10.31 11.64
N TYR A 126 -0.31 10.58 12.88
CA TYR A 126 -0.58 11.85 13.54
C TYR A 126 0.67 12.73 13.50
N ASP A 127 0.51 13.94 12.99
CA ASP A 127 1.55 14.95 12.97
C ASP A 127 1.38 15.86 14.21
N SER A 128 2.16 15.63 15.24
CA SER A 128 2.06 16.36 16.50
C SER A 128 2.55 17.81 16.40
N VAL A 129 3.36 18.13 15.39
CA VAL A 129 3.83 19.50 15.16
C VAL A 129 2.71 20.38 14.61
N ARG A 130 1.93 19.84 13.68
CA ARG A 130 0.83 20.57 13.04
C ARG A 130 -0.54 20.26 13.63
N ASP A 131 -0.64 19.28 14.51
CA ASP A 131 -1.90 18.77 15.08
C ASP A 131 -2.86 18.36 13.98
N ARG A 132 -2.40 17.45 13.10
CA ARG A 132 -3.17 16.96 11.96
C ARG A 132 -2.99 15.46 11.82
N TYR A 133 -4.01 14.82 11.31
CA TYR A 133 -3.97 13.40 10.95
C TYR A 133 -3.74 13.26 9.45
N LYS A 134 -2.98 12.24 9.06
CA LYS A 134 -2.71 11.95 7.66
C LYS A 134 -3.13 10.52 7.38
N ILE A 135 -4.09 10.35 6.48
CA ILE A 135 -4.53 9.06 5.96
C ILE A 135 -3.76 8.80 4.68
N ILE A 136 -3.01 7.71 4.65
CA ILE A 136 -2.16 7.37 3.52
C ILE A 136 -2.65 6.07 2.89
N ASP A 137 -2.89 6.12 1.59
CA ASP A 137 -3.17 4.96 0.76
C ASP A 137 -1.92 4.62 -0.05
N ILE A 138 -1.41 3.40 0.14
CA ILE A 138 -0.24 2.93 -0.58
C ILE A 138 -0.71 2.28 -1.88
N LYS A 139 -0.24 2.82 -3.00
CA LYS A 139 -0.57 2.29 -4.33
C LYS A 139 0.66 1.76 -5.02
N THR A 140 0.52 0.57 -5.57
CA THR A 140 1.53 -0.01 -6.44
C THR A 140 1.05 0.10 -7.88
N SER A 141 1.71 0.95 -8.66
CA SER A 141 1.38 1.14 -10.07
C SER A 141 2.16 0.16 -10.92
N THR A 142 1.45 -0.82 -11.49
CA THR A 142 2.01 -1.80 -12.41
C THR A 142 1.45 -1.67 -13.81
N MET A 143 0.46 -0.77 -13.99
CA MET A 143 -0.27 -0.57 -15.24
C MET A 143 0.20 0.67 -15.96
N GLY A 144 -0.11 0.78 -17.25
CA GLY A 144 0.13 1.97 -18.04
C GLY A 144 -0.65 3.19 -17.52
N TRP A 145 -0.16 4.37 -17.89
CA TRP A 145 -0.67 5.65 -17.39
C TRP A 145 -2.19 5.81 -17.52
N ASN A 146 -2.77 5.45 -18.66
CA ASN A 146 -4.19 5.63 -18.92
C ASN A 146 -5.07 4.78 -17.99
N LYS A 147 -4.67 3.53 -17.75
CA LYS A 147 -5.38 2.65 -16.83
C LYS A 147 -5.26 3.14 -15.40
N TYR A 148 -4.08 3.65 -15.04
CA TYR A 148 -3.85 4.23 -13.73
C TYR A 148 -4.74 5.44 -13.47
N ALA A 149 -4.83 6.36 -14.43
CA ALA A 149 -5.65 7.57 -14.29
C ALA A 149 -7.14 7.25 -14.09
N LYS A 150 -7.66 6.24 -14.78
CA LYS A 150 -9.05 5.79 -14.61
C LYS A 150 -9.31 5.17 -13.23
N ALA A 151 -8.38 4.37 -12.74
CA ALA A 151 -8.47 3.75 -11.42
C ALA A 151 -8.37 4.81 -10.32
N ASP A 152 -7.59 5.86 -10.55
CA ASP A 152 -7.30 6.91 -9.57
C ASP A 152 -8.55 7.67 -9.13
N LYS A 153 -9.45 8.01 -10.07
CA LYS A 153 -10.68 8.74 -9.73
C LYS A 153 -11.53 7.98 -8.71
N ASN A 154 -11.76 6.68 -8.93
CA ASN A 154 -12.54 5.85 -8.02
C ASN A 154 -11.87 5.72 -6.65
N LYS A 155 -10.55 5.65 -6.63
CA LYS A 155 -9.77 5.56 -5.39
C LYS A 155 -9.75 6.87 -4.62
N THR A 156 -9.75 8.01 -5.30
CA THR A 156 -9.86 9.33 -4.65
C THR A 156 -11.20 9.44 -3.92
N ASP A 157 -12.30 9.03 -4.54
CA ASP A 157 -13.60 9.02 -3.91
C ASP A 157 -13.63 8.11 -2.69
N GLN A 158 -13.01 6.94 -2.77
CA GLN A 158 -12.89 6.01 -1.66
C GLN A 158 -12.10 6.63 -0.50
N LEU A 159 -11.00 7.30 -0.80
CA LEU A 159 -10.14 7.92 0.22
C LEU A 159 -10.87 9.08 0.92
N LEU A 160 -11.68 9.84 0.19
CA LEU A 160 -12.54 10.88 0.77
C LEU A 160 -13.58 10.28 1.73
N LEU A 161 -14.17 9.14 1.37
CA LEU A 161 -15.09 8.43 2.27
C LEU A 161 -14.37 7.93 3.52
N TYR A 162 -13.16 7.42 3.39
CA TYR A 162 -12.34 7.02 4.54
C TYR A 162 -12.08 8.19 5.48
N LYS A 163 -11.74 9.35 4.93
CA LYS A 163 -11.54 10.58 5.70
C LYS A 163 -12.81 10.95 6.49
N GLN A 164 -13.95 10.92 5.82
CA GLN A 164 -15.24 11.26 6.43
C GLN A 164 -15.61 10.29 7.56
N PHE A 165 -15.51 8.99 7.29
CA PHE A 165 -15.93 7.99 8.27
C PHE A 165 -14.94 7.86 9.43
N TYR A 166 -13.65 7.96 9.16
CA TYR A 166 -12.64 7.96 10.22
C TYR A 166 -12.81 9.16 11.14
N GLY A 167 -13.00 10.35 10.57
CA GLY A 167 -13.24 11.55 11.35
C GLY A 167 -14.49 11.45 12.22
N ALA A 168 -15.59 10.93 11.66
CA ALA A 168 -16.83 10.76 12.40
C ALA A 168 -16.68 9.70 13.53
N GLN A 169 -15.98 8.62 13.25
CA GLN A 169 -15.79 7.53 14.21
C GLN A 169 -14.93 7.93 15.41
N HIS A 170 -13.97 8.85 15.21
CA HIS A 170 -13.00 9.25 16.24
C HIS A 170 -13.16 10.70 16.68
N ASP A 171 -14.25 11.37 16.32
CA ASP A 171 -14.53 12.76 16.67
C ASP A 171 -13.41 13.72 16.25
N ILE A 172 -12.83 13.50 15.08
CA ILE A 172 -11.79 14.35 14.51
C ILE A 172 -12.43 15.25 13.45
N PRO A 173 -12.26 16.58 13.57
CA PRO A 173 -12.76 17.49 12.52
C PRO A 173 -12.15 17.18 11.16
N MET A 174 -12.96 17.24 10.12
CA MET A 174 -12.53 16.95 8.75
C MET A 174 -11.38 17.84 8.28
N ASP A 175 -11.33 19.07 8.74
CA ASP A 175 -10.27 20.03 8.41
C ASP A 175 -8.92 19.68 9.03
N LYS A 176 -8.89 18.71 9.97
CA LYS A 176 -7.66 18.22 10.58
C LYS A 176 -7.18 16.89 9.99
N ILE A 177 -7.82 16.42 8.95
CA ILE A 177 -7.47 15.15 8.30
C ILE A 177 -7.03 15.43 6.87
N ASP A 178 -5.79 15.07 6.57
CA ASP A 178 -5.25 15.11 5.23
C ASP A 178 -5.27 13.71 4.63
N ILE A 179 -5.47 13.62 3.32
CA ILE A 179 -5.40 12.35 2.59
C ILE A 179 -4.24 12.44 1.61
N GLU A 180 -3.53 11.34 1.46
CA GLU A 180 -2.35 11.29 0.62
C GLU A 180 -2.21 9.91 -0.01
N TYR A 181 -1.82 9.89 -1.29
CA TYR A 181 -1.40 8.67 -1.95
C TYR A 181 0.12 8.54 -1.86
N PHE A 182 0.57 7.37 -1.45
CA PHE A 182 1.97 7.00 -1.58
C PHE A 182 2.08 6.01 -2.73
N ILE A 183 2.63 6.46 -3.85
CA ILE A 183 2.64 5.70 -5.09
C ILE A 183 4.01 5.11 -5.31
N VAL A 184 4.09 3.78 -5.35
CA VAL A 184 5.28 3.05 -5.75
C VAL A 184 5.08 2.54 -7.17
N LYS A 185 6.01 2.83 -8.06
CA LYS A 185 5.90 2.48 -9.48
C LYS A 185 6.87 1.37 -9.82
N ARG A 186 6.35 0.23 -10.28
CA ARG A 186 7.14 -0.91 -10.67
C ARG A 186 8.18 -0.57 -11.75
N LYS A 187 7.80 0.31 -12.67
CA LYS A 187 8.65 0.70 -13.80
C LYS A 187 9.42 2.01 -13.57
N LEU A 188 9.71 2.33 -12.33
CA LEU A 188 10.35 3.59 -11.96
C LEU A 188 11.73 3.76 -12.61
N TYR A 189 12.38 2.67 -12.99
CA TYR A 189 13.78 2.65 -13.41
C TYR A 189 13.98 2.45 -14.90
N GLU A 190 12.93 2.23 -15.67
CA GLU A 190 13.04 2.05 -17.12
C GLU A 190 13.44 3.33 -17.87
N LYS A 191 13.44 4.47 -17.19
CA LYS A 191 13.75 5.78 -17.80
C LYS A 191 15.16 6.29 -17.53
N VAL A 192 16.01 5.47 -16.98
CA VAL A 192 17.38 5.90 -16.63
C VAL A 192 18.38 5.63 -17.74
N ASP A 193 17.97 5.02 -18.83
CA ASP A 193 18.80 4.70 -19.98
C ASP A 193 18.76 5.82 -21.02
N PHE A 194 19.19 6.99 -20.63
CA PHE A 194 19.41 8.06 -21.60
C PHE A 194 20.84 8.51 -21.61
#